data_5b79b17a95aa57377c3c977ddec5bf25
#
_entry.id   5b79b17a95aa57377c3c977ddec5bf25
#
_cell.length_a   1.000
_cell.length_b   1.000
_cell.length_c   1.000
_cell.angle_alpha   90.00
_cell.angle_beta   90.00
_cell.angle_gamma   90.00
#
_symmetry.space_group_name_H-M   'P 1'
#
loop_
_entity.id
_entity.type
_entity.pdbx_description
1 polymer ?
#
loop_
_entity_poly.entity_id
_entity_poly.type
_entity_poly.pdbx_seq_one_letter_code
_entity_poly.pdbx_strand_id
1 'polypeptide(L)'
;QVEYSDIWRNLTDSDQKEIDSLFNDKFLRALQKNQNILIDKTNTSIKSRRRLFATSSLVKNYHKKAVVFLTPYTMILNRLEKRNTTGKVINKDVVDAMLKSFAMPTYDEFDSIEFRLWF
;
A
#
# COMPACT_ATOMS: atom_id res chain seq x y z
N GLN A 1 13.25 15.03 -18.07
CA GLN A 1 12.71 14.56 -16.78
C GLN A 1 11.35 13.92 -17.01
N VAL A 2 11.21 12.63 -16.70
CA VAL A 2 9.97 11.88 -16.92
C VAL A 2 9.05 12.06 -15.72
N GLU A 3 7.81 12.48 -15.97
CA GLU A 3 6.82 12.62 -14.93
C GLU A 3 6.47 11.25 -14.33
N TYR A 4 6.23 11.20 -13.02
CA TYR A 4 5.84 9.97 -12.31
C TYR A 4 4.58 9.33 -12.92
N SER A 5 3.60 10.14 -13.27
CA SER A 5 2.37 9.67 -13.92
C SER A 5 2.63 9.03 -15.28
N ASP A 6 3.61 9.54 -16.03
CA ASP A 6 3.98 9.00 -17.33
C ASP A 6 4.65 7.64 -17.21
N ILE A 7 5.47 7.44 -16.17
CA ILE A 7 6.07 6.15 -15.87
C ILE A 7 4.98 5.10 -15.67
N TRP A 8 3.98 5.41 -14.85
CA TRP A 8 2.88 4.47 -14.57
C TRP A 8 1.99 4.20 -15.78
N ARG A 9 1.74 5.21 -16.61
CA ARG A 9 0.95 5.04 -17.85
C ARG A 9 1.63 4.15 -18.87
N ASN A 10 2.96 4.18 -18.89
CA ASN A 10 3.76 3.44 -19.87
C ASN A 10 4.16 2.05 -19.39
N LEU A 11 3.79 1.66 -18.17
CA LEU A 11 4.04 0.32 -17.66
C LEU A 11 3.18 -0.70 -18.40
N THR A 12 3.83 -1.71 -18.94
CA THR A 12 3.15 -2.86 -19.51
C THR A 12 2.73 -3.85 -18.42
N ASP A 13 1.86 -4.80 -18.76
CA ASP A 13 1.51 -5.90 -17.84
C ASP A 13 2.75 -6.72 -17.46
N SER A 14 3.69 -6.86 -18.38
CA SER A 14 4.96 -7.53 -18.13
C SER A 14 5.81 -6.77 -17.10
N ASP A 15 5.88 -5.44 -17.22
CA ASP A 15 6.60 -4.57 -16.27
C ASP A 15 5.97 -4.65 -14.88
N GLN A 16 4.65 -4.65 -14.79
CA GLN A 16 3.94 -4.75 -13.51
C GLN A 16 4.21 -6.10 -12.84
N LYS A 17 4.20 -7.19 -13.60
CA LYS A 17 4.55 -8.53 -13.09
C LYS A 17 5.98 -8.59 -12.58
N GLU A 18 6.91 -7.94 -13.27
CA GLU A 18 8.31 -7.87 -12.84
C GLU A 18 8.45 -7.11 -11.53
N ILE A 19 7.77 -5.97 -11.37
CA ILE A 19 7.75 -5.19 -10.13
C ILE A 19 7.19 -6.03 -8.98
N ASP A 20 6.07 -6.71 -9.20
CA ASP A 20 5.43 -7.57 -8.20
C ASP A 20 6.33 -8.73 -7.81
N SER A 21 7.03 -9.32 -8.77
CA SER A 21 7.99 -10.40 -8.53
C SER A 21 9.16 -9.93 -7.68
N LEU A 22 9.73 -8.76 -7.99
CA LEU A 22 10.82 -8.16 -7.22
C LEU A 22 10.39 -7.87 -5.77
N PHE A 23 9.20 -7.33 -5.59
CA PHE A 23 8.65 -7.09 -4.26
C PHE A 23 8.50 -8.40 -3.47
N ASN A 24 7.92 -9.41 -4.08
CA ASN A 24 7.69 -10.71 -3.44
C ASN A 24 9.00 -11.39 -3.08
N ASP A 25 10.00 -11.35 -3.94
CA ASP A 25 11.32 -11.91 -3.68
C ASP A 25 12.00 -11.23 -2.51
N LYS A 26 11.93 -9.90 -2.45
CA LYS A 26 12.51 -9.11 -1.36
C LYS A 26 11.81 -9.40 -0.04
N PHE A 27 10.49 -9.48 -0.05
CA PHE A 27 9.68 -9.82 1.11
C PHE A 27 10.02 -11.22 1.62
N LEU A 28 10.06 -12.20 0.72
CA LEU A 28 10.37 -13.58 1.08
C LEU A 28 11.78 -13.71 1.69
N ARG A 29 12.77 -13.04 1.14
CA ARG A 29 14.13 -13.01 1.69
C ARG A 29 14.18 -12.44 3.09
N ALA A 30 13.45 -11.35 3.34
CA ALA A 30 13.37 -10.75 4.67
C ALA A 30 12.72 -11.70 5.68
N LEU A 31 11.66 -12.41 5.28
CA LEU A 31 11.00 -13.43 6.09
C LEU A 31 11.96 -14.57 6.44
N GLN A 32 12.70 -15.06 5.45
CA GLN A 32 13.67 -16.16 5.63
C GLN A 32 14.81 -15.78 6.58
N LYS A 33 15.21 -14.50 6.57
CA LYS A 33 16.24 -13.97 7.46
C LYS A 33 15.71 -13.53 8.83
N ASN A 34 14.43 -13.70 9.08
CA ASN A 34 13.76 -13.30 10.31
C ASN A 34 13.99 -11.82 10.68
N GLN A 35 13.96 -10.96 9.66
CA GLN A 35 14.16 -9.51 9.83
C GLN A 35 12.85 -8.84 10.22
N ASN A 36 12.95 -7.70 10.91
CA ASN A 36 11.80 -6.81 11.07
C ASN A 36 11.43 -6.20 9.73
N ILE A 37 10.14 -6.18 9.42
CA ILE A 37 9.64 -5.78 8.09
C ILE A 37 8.63 -4.67 8.24
N LEU A 38 8.84 -3.57 7.52
CA LEU A 38 7.87 -2.52 7.34
C LEU A 38 7.37 -2.56 5.90
N ILE A 39 6.06 -2.69 5.74
CA ILE A 39 5.42 -2.70 4.41
C ILE A 39 4.68 -1.38 4.23
N ASP A 40 5.15 -0.59 3.27
CA ASP A 40 4.52 0.65 2.85
C ASP A 40 3.90 0.43 1.48
N LYS A 41 2.61 0.15 1.48
CA LYS A 41 1.79 -0.12 0.29
C LYS A 41 0.38 0.37 0.53
N THR A 42 -0.39 0.51 -0.55
CA THR A 42 -1.78 0.98 -0.45
C THR A 42 -2.75 0.01 0.21
N ASN A 43 -2.47 -1.18 0.48
CA ASN A 43 -3.18 -2.24 1.24
C ASN A 43 -4.58 -1.88 1.81
N THR A 44 -5.42 -1.26 1.00
CA THR A 44 -6.72 -0.72 1.43
C THR A 44 -7.81 -1.77 1.52
N SER A 45 -7.70 -2.87 0.77
CA SER A 45 -8.70 -3.94 0.74
C SER A 45 -8.26 -5.16 1.54
N ILE A 46 -9.23 -5.89 2.07
CA ILE A 46 -8.97 -7.17 2.76
C ILE A 46 -8.30 -8.15 1.80
N LYS A 47 -8.74 -8.19 0.56
CA LYS A 47 -8.20 -9.09 -0.46
C LYS A 47 -6.71 -8.88 -0.70
N SER A 48 -6.27 -7.63 -0.83
CA SER A 48 -4.86 -7.32 -1.06
C SER A 48 -3.99 -7.68 0.16
N ARG A 49 -4.48 -7.41 1.36
CA ARG A 49 -3.79 -7.75 2.61
C ARG A 49 -3.68 -9.27 2.79
N ARG A 50 -4.75 -10.01 2.54
CA ARG A 50 -4.74 -11.49 2.61
C ARG A 50 -3.77 -12.09 1.61
N ARG A 51 -3.73 -11.55 0.39
CA ARG A 51 -2.79 -12.00 -0.64
C ARG A 51 -1.35 -11.83 -0.20
N LEU A 52 -1.04 -10.69 0.42
CA LEU A 52 0.29 -10.40 0.96
C LEU A 52 0.69 -11.44 2.03
N PHE A 53 -0.18 -11.68 3.00
CA PHE A 53 0.11 -12.61 4.09
C PHE A 53 0.07 -14.09 3.68
N ALA A 54 -0.53 -14.39 2.55
CA ALA A 54 -0.54 -15.73 1.98
C ALA A 54 0.72 -16.07 1.17
N THR A 55 1.61 -15.11 0.95
CA THR A 55 2.83 -15.29 0.16
C THR A 55 3.73 -16.40 0.72
N SER A 56 3.80 -16.52 2.03
CA SER A 56 4.65 -17.53 2.69
C SER A 56 4.06 -17.93 4.03
N SER A 57 4.21 -19.21 4.39
CA SER A 57 3.85 -19.71 5.72
C SER A 57 4.69 -19.09 6.84
N LEU A 58 5.86 -18.55 6.52
CA LEU A 58 6.75 -17.88 7.48
C LEU A 58 6.10 -16.63 8.11
N VAL A 59 5.10 -16.04 7.45
CA VAL A 59 4.36 -14.89 7.98
C VAL A 59 3.70 -15.21 9.32
N LYS A 60 3.33 -16.47 9.55
CA LYS A 60 2.72 -16.91 10.83
C LYS A 60 3.63 -16.72 12.04
N ASN A 61 4.95 -16.67 11.83
CA ASN A 61 5.93 -16.48 12.90
C ASN A 61 6.09 -15.02 13.32
N TYR A 62 5.39 -14.11 12.65
CA TYR A 62 5.51 -12.68 12.86
C TYR A 62 4.32 -12.13 13.65
N HIS A 63 4.61 -11.24 14.58
CA HIS A 63 3.59 -10.33 15.11
C HIS A 63 3.23 -9.32 14.01
N LYS A 64 1.95 -9.27 13.63
CA LYS A 64 1.47 -8.39 12.56
C LYS A 64 0.81 -7.17 13.17
N LYS A 65 1.35 -6.00 12.88
CA LYS A 65 0.79 -4.73 13.32
C LYS A 65 0.33 -3.92 12.11
N ALA A 66 -0.90 -3.44 12.15
CA ALA A 66 -1.40 -2.45 11.20
C ALA A 66 -1.29 -1.05 11.79
N VAL A 67 -0.78 -0.11 11.00
CA VAL A 67 -0.85 1.31 11.31
C VAL A 67 -1.76 1.97 10.29
N VAL A 68 -2.87 2.51 10.76
CA VAL A 68 -3.90 3.11 9.92
C VAL A 68 -3.83 4.62 10.05
N PHE A 69 -3.54 5.30 8.95
CA PHE A 69 -3.55 6.76 8.89
C PHE A 69 -4.93 7.24 8.47
N LEU A 70 -5.55 8.02 9.34
CA LEU A 70 -6.88 8.57 9.09
C LEU A 70 -6.76 10.06 8.80
N THR A 71 -7.19 10.46 7.60
CA THR A 71 -7.19 11.86 7.16
C THR A 71 -8.58 12.22 6.65
N PRO A 72 -9.16 13.36 7.05
CA PRO A 72 -10.43 13.81 6.51
C PRO A 72 -10.39 13.93 4.98
N TYR A 73 -11.48 13.59 4.32
CA TYR A 73 -11.57 13.57 2.87
C TYR A 73 -11.25 14.94 2.25
N THR A 74 -11.73 16.01 2.86
CA THR A 74 -11.43 17.38 2.40
C THR A 74 -9.95 17.69 2.41
N MET A 75 -9.22 17.22 3.41
CA MET A 75 -7.77 17.39 3.49
C MET A 75 -7.03 16.54 2.45
N ILE A 76 -7.54 15.35 2.17
CA ILE A 76 -7.00 14.50 1.10
C ILE A 76 -7.10 15.22 -0.24
N LEU A 77 -8.26 15.80 -0.55
CA LEU A 77 -8.47 16.56 -1.78
C LEU A 77 -7.56 17.79 -1.86
N ASN A 78 -7.40 18.53 -0.76
CA ASN A 78 -6.52 19.70 -0.73
C ASN A 78 -5.06 19.31 -0.97
N ARG A 79 -4.60 18.24 -0.36
CA ARG A 79 -3.24 17.71 -0.56
C ARG A 79 -3.03 17.23 -1.99
N LEU A 80 -4.03 16.58 -2.58
CA LEU A 80 -4.00 16.11 -3.95
C LEU A 80 -3.87 17.29 -4.93
N GLU A 81 -4.64 18.35 -4.71
CA GLU A 81 -4.60 19.57 -5.53
C GLU A 81 -3.21 20.21 -5.46
N LYS A 82 -2.64 20.36 -4.26
CA LYS A 82 -1.28 20.89 -4.09
C LYS A 82 -0.24 20.03 -4.79
N ARG A 83 -0.35 18.72 -4.67
CA ARG A 83 0.57 17.77 -5.31
C ARG A 83 0.51 17.86 -6.83
N ASN A 84 -0.69 18.03 -7.39
CA ASN A 84 -0.89 18.13 -8.84
C ASN A 84 -0.26 19.39 -9.43
N THR A 85 -0.01 20.44 -8.62
CA THR A 85 0.70 21.65 -9.05
C THR A 85 2.21 21.50 -8.98
N THR A 86 2.73 20.46 -8.31
CA THR A 86 4.19 20.30 -8.06
C THR A 86 4.82 19.12 -8.81
N GLY A 87 4.15 18.56 -9.80
CA GLY A 87 4.71 17.57 -10.71
C GLY A 87 4.23 16.13 -10.58
N LYS A 88 3.81 15.67 -9.41
CA LYS A 88 3.19 14.35 -9.25
C LYS A 88 1.68 14.48 -9.41
N VAL A 89 1.17 14.13 -10.58
CA VAL A 89 -0.26 14.17 -10.85
C VAL A 89 -0.88 12.82 -10.51
N ILE A 90 -1.77 12.82 -9.50
CA ILE A 90 -2.62 11.68 -9.18
C ILE A 90 -4.05 12.12 -9.43
N ASN A 91 -4.76 11.35 -10.24
CA ASN A 91 -6.15 11.64 -10.57
C ASN A 91 -7.04 11.40 -9.33
N LYS A 92 -8.00 12.30 -9.11
CA LYS A 92 -9.01 12.17 -8.06
C LYS A 92 -9.73 10.82 -8.13
N ASP A 93 -10.01 10.31 -9.33
CA ASP A 93 -10.70 9.04 -9.53
C ASP A 93 -9.93 7.86 -8.93
N VAL A 94 -8.60 7.92 -8.95
CA VAL A 94 -7.74 6.90 -8.32
C VAL A 94 -7.91 6.92 -6.80
N VAL A 95 -7.91 8.11 -6.21
CA VAL A 95 -8.12 8.29 -4.75
C VAL A 95 -9.52 7.83 -4.35
N ASP A 96 -10.54 8.20 -5.12
CA ASP A 96 -11.93 7.81 -4.85
C ASP A 96 -12.09 6.28 -4.94
N ALA A 97 -11.44 5.64 -5.91
CA ALA A 97 -11.44 4.18 -6.05
C ALA A 97 -10.76 3.49 -4.85
N MET A 98 -9.65 4.03 -4.36
CA MET A 98 -8.98 3.51 -3.16
C MET A 98 -9.87 3.63 -1.92
N LEU A 99 -10.51 4.77 -1.74
CA LEU A 99 -11.43 5.00 -0.61
C LEU A 99 -12.64 4.07 -0.68
N LYS A 100 -13.14 3.80 -1.88
CA LYS A 100 -14.27 2.90 -2.10
C LYS A 100 -13.92 1.45 -1.79
N SER A 101 -12.69 1.03 -2.06
CA SER A 101 -12.20 -0.32 -1.77
C SER A 101 -11.68 -0.47 -0.34
N PHE A 102 -11.58 0.63 0.40
CA PHE A 102 -11.04 0.63 1.76
C PHE A 102 -11.89 -0.23 2.70
N ALA A 103 -11.21 -1.12 3.39
CA ALA A 103 -11.79 -1.89 4.49
C ALA A 103 -10.89 -1.75 5.72
N MET A 104 -11.48 -1.39 6.85
CA MET A 104 -10.76 -1.24 8.11
C MET A 104 -10.09 -2.57 8.48
N PRO A 105 -8.81 -2.57 8.87
CA PRO A 105 -8.15 -3.77 9.39
C PRO A 105 -8.86 -4.32 10.62
N THR A 106 -8.86 -5.64 10.74
CA THR A 106 -9.50 -6.34 11.86
C THR A 106 -8.49 -7.17 12.65
N TYR A 107 -8.85 -7.54 13.85
CA TYR A 107 -8.00 -8.39 14.69
C TYR A 107 -7.93 -9.85 14.21
N ASP A 108 -8.73 -10.24 13.23
CA ASP A 108 -8.56 -11.50 12.52
C ASP A 108 -7.35 -11.46 11.57
N GLU A 109 -7.02 -10.26 11.08
CA GLU A 109 -5.90 -10.05 10.16
C GLU A 109 -4.59 -9.71 10.91
N PHE A 110 -4.69 -8.93 11.98
CA PHE A 110 -3.54 -8.34 12.69
C PHE A 110 -3.59 -8.62 14.19
N ASP A 111 -2.40 -8.77 14.77
CA ASP A 111 -2.25 -8.93 16.21
C ASP A 111 -2.45 -7.61 16.95
N SER A 112 -2.10 -6.50 16.33
CA SER A 112 -2.35 -5.16 16.86
C SER A 112 -2.69 -4.17 15.76
N ILE A 113 -3.47 -3.15 16.13
CA ILE A 113 -3.92 -2.11 15.20
C ILE A 113 -3.71 -0.76 15.89
N GLU A 114 -2.99 0.14 15.25
CA GLU A 114 -2.75 1.50 15.72
C GLU A 114 -3.37 2.48 14.74
N PHE A 115 -4.08 3.48 15.28
CA PHE A 115 -4.66 4.56 14.48
C PHE A 115 -3.87 5.83 14.68
N ARG A 116 -3.53 6.50 13.59
CA ARG A 116 -2.88 7.81 13.59
C ARG A 116 -3.78 8.81 12.87
N LEU A 117 -4.08 9.91 13.55
CA LEU A 117 -4.76 11.03 12.93
C LEU A 117 -3.72 11.87 12.18
N TRP A 118 -3.99 12.11 10.92
CA TRP A 118 -3.07 12.84 10.06
C TRP A 118 -3.79 14.05 9.46
N PHE A 119 -3.65 15.16 10.11
CA PHE A 119 -4.27 16.41 9.69
C PHE A 119 -3.27 17.36 9.03
#